data_b84c40cd2e1ef6a76883540a665283af
#
_entry.id   b84c40cd2e1ef6a76883540a665283af
#
_cell.length_a   1.000
_cell.length_b   1.000
_cell.length_c   1.000
_cell.angle_alpha   90.00
_cell.angle_beta   90.00
_cell.angle_gamma   90.00
#
_symmetry.space_group_name_H-M   'P 1'
#
loop_
_entity.id
_entity.type
_entity.pdbx_description
1 polymer ?
#
loop_
_entity_poly.entity_id
_entity_poly.type
_entity_poly.pdbx_seq_one_letter_code
_entity_poly.pdbx_strand_id
1 'polypeptide(L)'
;MYETRIIDLSKQYLEKLVKVIEDDIYLLGGWAVYYVVNENFSKIRKRDYIGSRDIDIGFHFEHQWDQEMIKSCSFVNCISQLENLGFQWQSFRLYKDFDYDTLRELSPEESALKQYYEIVRMYIDPIVDIIHKDF
;
A
#
# COMPACT_ATOMS: atom_id res chain seq x y z
N MET A 1 -14.01 -16.41 -3.40
CA MET A 1 -14.29 -15.50 -4.50
C MET A 1 -13.07 -14.64 -4.80
N TYR A 2 -12.95 -14.22 -6.04
CA TYR A 2 -11.78 -13.48 -6.54
C TYR A 2 -11.47 -12.21 -5.73
N GLU A 3 -12.47 -11.36 -5.55
CA GLU A 3 -12.31 -10.10 -4.82
C GLU A 3 -11.80 -10.31 -3.39
N THR A 4 -12.31 -11.30 -2.69
CA THR A 4 -11.91 -11.63 -1.32
C THR A 4 -10.44 -12.04 -1.25
N ARG A 5 -9.95 -12.84 -2.19
CA ARG A 5 -8.53 -13.25 -2.23
C ARG A 5 -7.59 -12.06 -2.41
N ILE A 6 -7.96 -11.11 -3.26
CA ILE A 6 -7.16 -9.92 -3.51
C ILE A 6 -7.15 -8.99 -2.29
N ILE A 7 -8.30 -8.84 -1.64
CA ILE A 7 -8.44 -8.06 -0.42
C ILE A 7 -7.59 -8.68 0.70
N ASP A 8 -7.62 -9.98 0.86
CA ASP A 8 -6.79 -10.69 1.84
C ASP A 8 -5.30 -10.50 1.55
N LEU A 9 -4.90 -10.55 0.29
CA LEU A 9 -3.53 -10.29 -0.13
C LEU A 9 -3.11 -8.86 0.21
N SER A 10 -3.96 -7.88 -0.07
CA SER A 10 -3.73 -6.47 0.27
C SER A 10 -3.53 -6.30 1.79
N LYS A 11 -4.37 -6.95 2.59
CA LYS A 11 -4.25 -6.92 4.05
C LYS A 11 -2.92 -7.50 4.53
N GLN A 12 -2.48 -8.61 3.94
CA GLN A 12 -1.19 -9.23 4.27
C GLN A 12 -0.03 -8.27 4.00
N TYR A 13 -0.06 -7.55 2.88
CA TYR A 13 0.99 -6.58 2.56
C TYR A 13 0.94 -5.35 3.45
N LEU A 14 -0.25 -4.88 3.81
CA LEU A 14 -0.39 -3.81 4.79
C LEU A 14 0.23 -4.21 6.14
N GLU A 15 -0.04 -5.42 6.62
CA GLU A 15 0.53 -5.93 7.87
C GLU A 15 2.05 -6.07 7.80
N LYS A 16 2.59 -6.54 6.66
CA LYS A 16 4.05 -6.57 6.43
C LYS A 16 4.65 -5.18 6.48
N LEU A 17 4.01 -4.22 5.82
CA LEU A 17 4.47 -2.84 5.76
C LEU A 17 4.52 -2.20 7.14
N VAL A 18 3.47 -2.36 7.93
CA VAL A 18 3.39 -1.83 9.30
C VAL A 18 4.50 -2.40 10.19
N LYS A 19 4.87 -3.67 10.00
CA LYS A 19 5.93 -4.30 10.77
C LYS A 19 7.34 -3.77 10.46
N VAL A 20 7.59 -3.34 9.23
CA VAL A 20 8.93 -2.89 8.80
C VAL A 20 9.10 -1.38 8.89
N ILE A 21 8.02 -0.63 8.99
CA ILE A 21 8.06 0.83 9.12
C ILE A 21 8.03 1.19 10.60
N GLU A 22 9.09 1.86 11.05
CA GLU A 22 9.22 2.32 12.43
C GLU A 22 8.71 3.75 12.61
N ASP A 23 8.57 4.48 11.51
CA ASP A 23 8.16 5.89 11.51
C ASP A 23 6.63 6.05 11.54
N ASP A 24 6.17 7.24 11.91
CA ASP A 24 4.76 7.58 11.90
C ASP A 24 4.23 7.68 10.47
N ILE A 25 3.25 6.85 10.16
CA ILE A 25 2.49 6.90 8.92
C ILE A 25 1.01 6.94 9.24
N TYR A 26 0.21 7.43 8.30
CA TYR A 26 -1.23 7.51 8.45
C TYR A 26 -1.89 6.57 7.48
N LEU A 27 -2.68 5.64 8.00
CA LEU A 27 -3.50 4.78 7.15
C LEU A 27 -4.72 5.55 6.68
N LEU A 28 -4.97 5.54 5.37
CA LEU A 28 -6.06 6.25 4.72
C LEU A 28 -6.94 5.28 3.92
N GLY A 29 -7.99 5.79 3.31
CA GLY A 29 -8.84 5.04 2.39
C GLY A 29 -9.59 3.88 3.02
N GLY A 30 -9.84 2.85 2.23
CA GLY A 30 -10.67 1.71 2.63
C GLY A 30 -10.14 0.93 3.83
N TRP A 31 -8.83 0.80 3.96
CA TRP A 31 -8.25 0.12 5.13
C TRP A 31 -8.40 0.94 6.41
N ALA A 32 -8.33 2.26 6.33
CA ALA A 32 -8.60 3.10 7.50
C ALA A 32 -10.03 2.91 8.00
N VAL A 33 -10.99 2.89 7.08
CA VAL A 33 -12.39 2.62 7.41
C VAL A 33 -12.54 1.23 8.04
N TYR A 34 -11.92 0.21 7.44
CA TYR A 34 -11.97 -1.15 7.98
C TYR A 34 -11.54 -1.21 9.44
N TYR A 35 -10.38 -0.67 9.78
CA TYR A 35 -9.86 -0.75 11.15
C TYR A 35 -10.66 0.07 12.16
N VAL A 36 -11.33 1.12 11.70
CA VAL A 36 -12.18 1.94 12.59
C VAL A 36 -13.54 1.28 12.86
N VAL A 37 -14.13 0.62 11.86
CA VAL A 37 -15.54 0.19 11.97
C VAL A 37 -15.75 -1.32 12.05
N ASN A 38 -14.76 -2.15 11.71
CA ASN A 38 -14.99 -3.59 11.54
C ASN A 38 -15.50 -4.29 12.80
N GLU A 39 -15.00 -3.92 13.97
CA GLU A 39 -15.44 -4.55 15.22
C GLU A 39 -16.95 -4.42 15.42
N ASN A 40 -17.48 -3.20 15.32
CA ASN A 40 -18.91 -2.95 15.47
C ASN A 40 -19.72 -3.50 14.30
N PHE A 41 -19.21 -3.36 13.08
CA PHE A 41 -19.86 -3.87 11.87
C PHE A 41 -20.04 -5.38 11.94
N SER A 42 -19.02 -6.13 12.34
CA SER A 42 -19.08 -7.59 12.39
C SER A 42 -20.03 -8.09 13.49
N LYS A 43 -20.14 -7.36 14.61
CA LYS A 43 -21.12 -7.67 15.67
C LYS A 43 -22.56 -7.57 15.17
N ILE A 44 -22.85 -6.57 14.34
CA ILE A 44 -24.22 -6.30 13.83
C ILE A 44 -24.53 -7.17 12.62
N ARG A 45 -23.61 -7.26 11.67
CA ARG A 45 -23.83 -7.91 10.36
C ARG A 45 -23.39 -9.36 10.31
N LYS A 46 -22.72 -9.86 11.33
CA LYS A 46 -22.20 -11.24 11.42
C LYS A 46 -21.24 -11.61 10.27
N ARG A 47 -20.54 -10.60 9.76
CA ARG A 47 -19.46 -10.73 8.76
C ARG A 47 -18.52 -9.54 8.88
N ASP A 48 -17.32 -9.68 8.35
CA ASP A 48 -16.35 -8.58 8.37
C ASP A 48 -16.76 -7.46 7.42
N TYR A 49 -16.37 -6.23 7.78
CA TYR A 49 -16.45 -5.11 6.86
C TYR A 49 -15.51 -5.37 5.67
N ILE A 50 -15.91 -4.94 4.49
CA ILE A 50 -15.11 -5.11 3.31
C ILE A 50 -13.83 -4.25 3.42
N GLY A 51 -12.67 -4.87 3.15
CA GLY A 51 -11.41 -4.15 3.15
C GLY A 51 -11.18 -3.39 1.85
N SER A 52 -9.93 -3.33 1.40
CA SER A 52 -9.55 -2.63 0.19
C SER A 52 -8.57 -3.44 -0.65
N ARG A 53 -8.61 -3.27 -1.97
CA ARG A 53 -7.62 -3.85 -2.88
C ARG A 53 -6.29 -3.10 -2.81
N ASP A 54 -6.36 -1.78 -2.69
CA ASP A 54 -5.19 -0.90 -2.69
C ASP A 54 -4.97 -0.34 -1.29
N ILE A 55 -3.76 0.09 -1.03
CA ILE A 55 -3.34 0.64 0.25
C ILE A 55 -3.01 2.11 0.06
N ASP A 56 -3.68 2.99 0.82
CA ASP A 56 -3.42 4.41 0.83
C ASP A 56 -2.69 4.79 2.11
N ILE A 57 -1.53 5.41 1.99
CA ILE A 57 -0.71 5.80 3.14
C ILE A 57 -0.44 7.29 3.08
N GLY A 58 -0.77 7.99 4.17
CA GLY A 58 -0.55 9.42 4.30
C GLY A 58 0.74 9.74 5.04
N PHE A 59 1.34 10.87 4.66
CA PHE A 59 2.57 11.39 5.26
C PHE A 59 2.41 12.88 5.53
N HIS A 60 2.95 13.32 6.66
CA HIS A 60 3.00 14.73 7.02
C HIS A 60 4.35 15.32 6.61
N PHE A 61 4.32 16.45 5.92
CA PHE A 61 5.49 17.25 5.59
C PHE A 61 5.36 18.65 6.17
N GLU A 62 6.50 19.27 6.44
CA GLU A 62 6.56 20.67 6.85
C GLU A 62 7.40 21.48 5.87
N HIS A 63 6.94 22.68 5.54
CA HIS A 63 7.60 23.54 4.57
C HIS A 63 9.02 23.95 4.98
N GLN A 64 9.28 24.02 6.29
CA GLN A 64 10.57 24.44 6.83
C GLN A 64 11.63 23.35 6.85
N TRP A 65 11.28 22.11 6.52
CA TRP A 65 12.26 21.02 6.48
C TRP A 65 13.35 21.30 5.45
N ASP A 66 14.60 21.07 5.83
CA ASP A 66 15.73 21.11 4.90
C ASP A 66 15.91 19.76 4.19
N GLN A 67 16.89 19.69 3.29
CA GLN A 67 17.13 18.46 2.52
C GLN A 67 17.51 17.27 3.39
N GLU A 68 18.27 17.49 4.47
CA GLU A 68 18.65 16.40 5.36
C GLU A 68 17.44 15.84 6.13
N MET A 69 16.54 16.70 6.57
CA MET A 69 15.30 16.28 7.23
C MET A 69 14.39 15.50 6.26
N ILE A 70 14.30 15.93 5.01
CA ILE A 70 13.54 15.24 3.98
C ILE A 70 14.13 13.86 3.70
N LYS A 71 15.44 13.74 3.55
CA LYS A 71 16.12 12.45 3.28
C LYS A 71 15.90 11.43 4.38
N SER A 72 15.66 11.85 5.60
CA SER A 72 15.43 10.97 6.75
C SER A 72 13.96 10.91 7.18
N CYS A 73 13.04 11.51 6.44
CA CYS A 73 11.63 11.53 6.83
C CYS A 73 10.94 10.18 6.60
N SER A 74 9.77 10.03 7.21
CA SER A 74 8.98 8.79 7.14
C SER A 74 8.59 8.43 5.70
N PHE A 75 8.32 9.42 4.85
CA PHE A 75 8.01 9.18 3.43
C PHE A 75 9.16 8.46 2.72
N VAL A 76 10.37 9.00 2.81
CA VAL A 76 11.55 8.42 2.16
C VAL A 76 11.85 7.02 2.71
N ASN A 77 11.78 6.85 4.02
CA ASN A 77 12.00 5.56 4.66
C ASN A 77 10.96 4.52 4.23
N CYS A 78 9.69 4.91 4.17
CA CYS A 78 8.61 4.04 3.72
C CYS A 78 8.81 3.62 2.26
N ILE A 79 9.10 4.57 1.37
CA ILE A 79 9.36 4.26 -0.04
C ILE A 79 10.52 3.29 -0.19
N SER A 80 11.62 3.50 0.54
CA SER A 80 12.77 2.58 0.52
C SER A 80 12.38 1.17 0.94
N GLN A 81 11.57 1.02 1.98
CA GLN A 81 11.09 -0.29 2.42
C GLN A 81 10.20 -0.96 1.37
N LEU A 82 9.33 -0.18 0.72
CA LEU A 82 8.47 -0.71 -0.34
C LEU A 82 9.29 -1.17 -1.56
N GLU A 83 10.30 -0.41 -1.95
CA GLU A 83 11.21 -0.82 -3.01
C GLU A 83 11.97 -2.11 -2.65
N ASN A 84 12.39 -2.25 -1.40
CA ASN A 84 13.03 -3.48 -0.90
C ASN A 84 12.08 -4.68 -0.92
N LEU A 85 10.77 -4.45 -0.77
CA LEU A 85 9.75 -5.50 -0.91
C LEU A 85 9.39 -5.82 -2.37
N GLY A 86 10.02 -5.14 -3.33
CA GLY A 86 9.84 -5.41 -4.75
C GLY A 86 8.79 -4.54 -5.44
N PHE A 87 8.30 -3.50 -4.78
CA PHE A 87 7.37 -2.56 -5.41
C PHE A 87 8.08 -1.68 -6.44
N GLN A 88 7.39 -1.38 -7.53
CA GLN A 88 7.86 -0.55 -8.63
C GLN A 88 7.02 0.71 -8.73
N TRP A 89 7.57 1.78 -9.30
CA TRP A 89 6.84 3.01 -9.56
C TRP A 89 6.05 2.93 -10.88
N GLN A 90 4.81 3.43 -10.85
CA GLN A 90 4.01 3.74 -12.02
C GLN A 90 3.40 5.11 -11.81
N SER A 91 3.94 6.13 -12.44
CA SER A 91 3.59 7.55 -12.19
C SER A 91 3.78 7.88 -10.69
N PHE A 92 2.72 8.21 -9.98
CA PHE A 92 2.76 8.56 -8.56
C PHE A 92 2.33 7.41 -7.63
N ARG A 93 2.24 6.20 -8.17
CA ARG A 93 1.81 5.01 -7.44
C ARG A 93 2.94 3.99 -7.40
N LEU A 94 2.97 3.19 -6.33
CA LEU A 94 3.80 1.99 -6.30
C LEU A 94 2.91 0.78 -6.58
N TYR A 95 3.45 -0.21 -7.25
CA TYR A 95 2.69 -1.41 -7.57
C TYR A 95 3.55 -2.67 -7.44
N LYS A 96 2.85 -3.79 -7.26
CA LYS A 96 3.42 -5.12 -7.31
C LYS A 96 2.46 -6.04 -8.04
N ASP A 97 2.99 -6.90 -8.87
CA ASP A 97 2.20 -7.83 -9.66
C ASP A 97 2.21 -9.23 -9.06
N PHE A 98 1.09 -9.90 -9.21
CA PHE A 98 0.87 -11.27 -8.74
C PHE A 98 0.19 -12.07 -9.83
N ASP A 99 0.47 -13.37 -9.87
CA ASP A 99 -0.23 -14.29 -10.76
C ASP A 99 -1.72 -14.35 -10.37
N TYR A 100 -2.60 -14.24 -11.35
CA TYR A 100 -4.05 -14.21 -11.11
C TYR A 100 -4.56 -15.47 -10.40
N ASP A 101 -4.07 -16.64 -10.81
CA ASP A 101 -4.58 -17.90 -10.30
C ASP A 101 -3.97 -18.28 -8.96
N THR A 102 -2.66 -18.10 -8.80
CA THR A 102 -1.92 -18.56 -7.63
C THR A 102 -1.64 -17.48 -6.60
N LEU A 103 -1.75 -16.19 -6.99
CA LEU A 103 -1.35 -15.02 -6.20
C LEU A 103 0.14 -15.05 -5.80
N ARG A 104 0.97 -15.77 -6.57
CA ARG A 104 2.42 -15.75 -6.42
C ARG A 104 2.97 -14.40 -6.91
N GLU A 105 3.94 -13.86 -6.22
CA GLU A 105 4.61 -12.65 -6.65
C GLU A 105 5.29 -12.84 -8.00
N LEU A 106 5.15 -11.85 -8.89
CA LEU A 106 5.78 -11.82 -10.19
C LEU A 106 6.87 -10.75 -10.23
N SER A 107 8.02 -11.07 -10.80
CA SER A 107 9.02 -10.05 -11.12
C SER A 107 8.53 -9.20 -12.31
N PRO A 108 9.11 -8.00 -12.54
CA PRO A 108 8.77 -7.22 -13.72
C PRO A 108 8.98 -7.99 -15.03
N GLU A 109 10.01 -8.83 -15.09
CA GLU A 109 10.30 -9.67 -16.25
C GLU A 109 9.22 -10.73 -16.47
N GLU A 110 8.79 -11.39 -15.41
CA GLU A 110 7.70 -12.37 -15.48
C GLU A 110 6.38 -11.70 -15.89
N SER A 111 6.07 -10.53 -15.33
CA SER A 111 4.86 -9.78 -15.67
C SER A 111 4.83 -9.37 -17.13
N ALA A 112 5.97 -8.97 -17.70
CA ALA A 112 6.08 -8.57 -19.09
C ALA A 112 5.75 -9.69 -20.08
N LEU A 113 5.88 -10.95 -19.67
CA LEU A 113 5.59 -12.12 -20.48
C LEU A 113 4.14 -12.58 -20.40
N LYS A 114 3.33 -11.97 -19.51
CA LYS A 114 1.92 -12.36 -19.27
C LYS A 114 0.96 -11.38 -19.90
N GLN A 115 -0.27 -11.87 -20.16
CA GLN A 115 -1.38 -11.02 -20.58
C GLN A 115 -1.93 -10.28 -19.34
N TYR A 116 -2.55 -9.12 -19.58
CA TYR A 116 -3.10 -8.30 -18.47
C TYR A 116 -4.09 -9.07 -17.60
N TYR A 117 -4.87 -9.99 -18.17
CA TYR A 117 -5.86 -10.77 -17.43
C TYR A 117 -5.24 -11.91 -16.61
N GLU A 118 -3.96 -12.21 -16.80
CA GLU A 118 -3.22 -13.21 -16.02
C GLU A 118 -2.55 -12.60 -14.78
N ILE A 119 -2.67 -11.28 -14.60
CA ILE A 119 -1.97 -10.51 -13.57
C ILE A 119 -2.98 -9.82 -12.66
N VAL A 120 -2.71 -9.87 -11.36
CA VAL A 120 -3.33 -8.97 -10.36
C VAL A 120 -2.30 -7.93 -10.00
N ARG A 121 -2.61 -6.65 -10.22
CA ARG A 121 -1.75 -5.56 -9.81
C ARG A 121 -2.31 -4.91 -8.56
N MET A 122 -1.49 -4.87 -7.52
CA MET A 122 -1.82 -4.20 -6.26
C MET A 122 -1.07 -2.89 -6.18
N TYR A 123 -1.78 -1.82 -5.83
CA TYR A 123 -1.20 -0.48 -5.70
C TYR A 123 -1.07 -0.06 -4.25
N ILE A 124 0.01 0.67 -3.99
CA ILE A 124 0.17 1.46 -2.77
C ILE A 124 0.28 2.91 -3.20
N ASP A 125 -0.62 3.74 -2.68
CA ASP A 125 -0.72 5.15 -3.02
C ASP A 125 -0.17 6.00 -1.87
N PRO A 126 1.04 6.57 -2.01
CA PRO A 126 1.57 7.50 -1.03
C PRO A 126 0.94 8.88 -1.23
N ILE A 127 0.40 9.42 -0.16
CA ILE A 127 -0.32 10.71 -0.17
C ILE A 127 0.36 11.64 0.83
N VAL A 128 0.71 12.84 0.38
CA VAL A 128 1.31 13.86 1.24
C VAL A 128 0.33 14.99 1.48
N ASP A 129 0.36 15.57 2.67
CA ASP A 129 -0.55 16.65 3.04
C ASP A 129 -0.15 18.00 2.43
N ILE A 130 1.15 18.19 2.16
CA ILE A 130 1.67 19.37 1.44
C ILE A 130 2.75 18.93 0.45
N ILE A 131 2.88 19.67 -0.64
CA ILE A 131 3.96 19.47 -1.60
C ILE A 131 5.15 20.32 -1.18
N HIS A 132 6.22 19.67 -0.77
CA HIS A 132 7.45 20.37 -0.43
C HIS A 132 8.19 20.80 -1.70
N LYS A 133 8.86 21.96 -1.65
CA LYS A 133 9.57 22.54 -2.81
C LYS A 133 10.68 21.64 -3.36
N ASP A 134 11.23 20.76 -2.53
CA ASP A 134 12.33 19.86 -2.91
C ASP A 134 11.84 18.46 -3.35
N PHE A 135 10.54 18.32 -3.56
CA PHE A 135 9.93 17.09 -4.09
C PHE A 135 9.37 17.30 -5.48
#